data_8aa5d7cc0f2f3a795103b31810052ee3
#
_entry.id   8aa5d7cc0f2f3a795103b31810052ee3
#
_cell.length_a   1.000
_cell.length_b   1.000
_cell.length_c   1.000
_cell.angle_alpha   90.00
_cell.angle_beta   90.00
_cell.angle_gamma   90.00
#
_symmetry.space_group_name_H-M   'P 1'
#
loop_
_entity.id
_entity.type
_entity.pdbx_description
1 polymer ?
#
loop_
_entity_poly.entity_id
_entity_poly.type
_entity_poly.pdbx_seq_one_letter_code
_entity_poly.pdbx_strand_id
1 'polypeptide(L)'
;NGDVSKGVVIKGTSAQEEISIIPDNMLIGEVESLEDGSNIILGDSLAYELNVAIGDSVNLLNIDQSNPLIGVPRVVAFKVVGIFSVGSEVDQNYALISSNSFLKLIKPKNGIGLELKVQNVLEARNIGRAIIEKLDTTNYIKMTSWDQSYGGLFRAVQLEKIMVSLLMSLILLVAILSLLMSVNNLVKTNEKEIAILRTIGYSKWDIQSIFIQLILTIGIFGIFFGNLLGFFLASNITEFLNFLSQIFNISMLDVYYL
;
A
#
# COMPACT_ATOMS: atom_id res chain seq x y z
N ASN A 1 -28.69 -15.82 21.40
CA ASN A 1 -28.01 -15.26 22.54
C ASN A 1 -27.38 -13.91 22.21
N GLY A 2 -27.94 -12.99 21.58
CA GLY A 2 -27.09 -12.06 21.01
C GLY A 2 -27.53 -10.64 21.00
N ASP A 3 -26.83 -9.89 21.78
CA ASP A 3 -26.94 -8.44 21.80
C ASP A 3 -25.73 -7.75 21.12
N VAL A 4 -24.90 -8.50 20.37
CA VAL A 4 -23.77 -7.93 19.62
C VAL A 4 -24.23 -7.66 18.20
N SER A 5 -24.15 -6.40 17.78
CA SER A 5 -24.43 -5.99 16.41
C SER A 5 -23.25 -5.18 15.89
N LYS A 6 -22.83 -5.45 14.66
CA LYS A 6 -21.71 -4.80 13.99
C LYS A 6 -22.08 -4.40 12.58
N GLY A 7 -21.60 -3.24 12.15
CA GLY A 7 -21.70 -2.82 10.77
C GLY A 7 -20.70 -3.61 9.91
N VAL A 8 -21.19 -4.30 8.86
CA VAL A 8 -20.37 -5.12 7.99
C VAL A 8 -20.59 -4.79 6.53
N VAL A 9 -19.59 -5.02 5.71
CA VAL A 9 -19.69 -4.96 4.24
C VAL A 9 -20.10 -6.34 3.74
N ILE A 10 -21.27 -6.42 3.11
CA ILE A 10 -21.77 -7.66 2.56
C ILE A 10 -21.46 -7.68 1.07
N LYS A 11 -20.78 -8.72 0.62
CA LYS A 11 -20.48 -8.97 -0.79
C LYS A 11 -21.28 -10.16 -1.28
N GLY A 12 -22.01 -9.98 -2.39
CA GLY A 12 -22.62 -11.09 -3.12
C GLY A 12 -21.55 -11.71 -4.02
N THR A 13 -21.33 -13.01 -3.92
CA THR A 13 -20.38 -13.75 -4.75
C THR A 13 -21.02 -15.02 -5.31
N SER A 14 -20.46 -15.56 -6.38
CA SER A 14 -20.79 -16.87 -6.92
C SER A 14 -19.55 -17.76 -6.86
N ALA A 15 -19.74 -19.07 -6.83
CA ALA A 15 -18.64 -20.04 -6.77
C ALA A 15 -17.67 -19.93 -7.96
N GLN A 16 -18.08 -19.31 -9.06
CA GLN A 16 -17.29 -19.15 -10.28
C GLN A 16 -16.48 -17.85 -10.33
N GLU A 17 -16.58 -16.99 -9.32
CA GLU A 17 -15.86 -15.71 -9.30
C GLU A 17 -14.42 -15.87 -8.78
N GLU A 18 -13.47 -15.96 -9.69
CA GLU A 18 -12.00 -15.96 -9.39
C GLU A 18 -11.46 -14.60 -8.92
N ILE A 19 -12.34 -13.63 -8.65
CA ILE A 19 -11.92 -12.22 -8.41
C ILE A 19 -11.42 -12.01 -6.98
N SER A 20 -11.83 -12.87 -6.05
CA SER A 20 -11.52 -12.72 -4.63
C SER A 20 -10.31 -13.56 -4.20
N ILE A 21 -9.58 -13.05 -3.20
CA ILE A 21 -8.52 -13.81 -2.50
C ILE A 21 -9.10 -14.71 -1.40
N ILE A 22 -10.39 -14.59 -1.11
CA ILE A 22 -11.05 -15.27 0.00
C ILE A 22 -11.12 -16.80 -0.22
N PRO A 23 -11.43 -17.31 -1.44
CA PRO A 23 -11.45 -18.75 -1.68
C PRO A 23 -10.14 -19.47 -1.29
N ASP A 24 -9.00 -18.83 -1.55
CA ASP A 24 -7.68 -19.37 -1.25
C ASP A 24 -7.32 -19.29 0.25
N ASN A 25 -8.08 -18.52 1.03
CA ASN A 25 -7.84 -18.26 2.45
C ASN A 25 -9.00 -18.72 3.34
N MET A 26 -9.74 -19.74 2.91
CA MET A 26 -10.76 -20.36 3.75
C MET A 26 -10.11 -21.18 4.86
N LEU A 27 -10.51 -20.93 6.10
CA LEU A 27 -10.11 -21.73 7.25
C LEU A 27 -10.98 -22.97 7.38
N ILE A 28 -12.30 -22.81 7.23
CA ILE A 28 -13.27 -23.88 7.37
C ILE A 28 -14.43 -23.60 6.40
N GLY A 29 -14.94 -24.66 5.74
CA GLY A 29 -16.00 -24.55 4.74
C GLY A 29 -15.46 -24.23 3.34
N GLU A 30 -16.36 -24.15 2.39
CA GLU A 30 -16.08 -23.90 0.97
C GLU A 30 -17.01 -22.81 0.44
N VAL A 31 -16.56 -22.01 -0.54
CA VAL A 31 -17.36 -20.91 -1.11
C VAL A 31 -18.58 -21.46 -1.86
N GLU A 32 -18.48 -22.66 -2.42
CA GLU A 32 -19.56 -23.36 -3.10
C GLU A 32 -20.78 -23.58 -2.20
N SER A 33 -20.58 -23.75 -0.90
CA SER A 33 -21.66 -23.91 0.08
C SER A 33 -22.58 -22.69 0.23
N LEU A 34 -22.20 -21.54 -0.36
CA LEU A 34 -23.08 -20.36 -0.42
C LEU A 34 -24.27 -20.52 -1.35
N GLU A 35 -24.21 -21.42 -2.34
CA GLU A 35 -25.28 -21.57 -3.35
C GLU A 35 -26.52 -22.25 -2.78
N ASP A 36 -26.39 -23.00 -1.71
CA ASP A 36 -27.46 -23.73 -1.06
C ASP A 36 -28.25 -22.88 -0.03
N GLY A 37 -29.08 -21.97 -0.51
CA GLY A 37 -30.04 -21.26 0.36
C GLY A 37 -29.54 -19.94 0.96
N SER A 38 -29.91 -19.69 2.23
CA SER A 38 -29.53 -18.47 2.98
C SER A 38 -28.27 -18.75 3.79
N ASN A 39 -27.14 -18.90 3.11
CA ASN A 39 -25.85 -19.20 3.71
C ASN A 39 -24.94 -17.96 3.70
N ILE A 40 -24.04 -17.89 4.70
CA ILE A 40 -23.09 -16.80 4.88
C ILE A 40 -21.71 -17.34 5.26
N ILE A 41 -20.67 -16.71 4.73
CA ILE A 41 -19.29 -16.91 5.12
C ILE A 41 -18.81 -15.65 5.81
N LEU A 42 -18.15 -15.76 6.94
CA LEU A 42 -17.66 -14.66 7.77
C LEU A 42 -16.13 -14.67 7.84
N GLY A 43 -15.53 -13.51 8.02
CA GLY A 43 -14.13 -13.43 8.46
C GLY A 43 -13.98 -13.97 9.89
N ASP A 44 -12.82 -14.52 10.20
CA ASP A 44 -12.53 -15.15 11.50
C ASP A 44 -12.68 -14.18 12.67
N SER A 45 -12.13 -12.97 12.54
CA SER A 45 -12.26 -11.91 13.55
C SER A 45 -13.71 -11.48 13.75
N LEU A 46 -14.50 -11.42 12.67
CA LEU A 46 -15.93 -11.09 12.73
C LEU A 46 -16.72 -12.21 13.42
N ALA A 47 -16.44 -13.47 13.08
CA ALA A 47 -17.09 -14.63 13.70
C ALA A 47 -16.79 -14.70 15.20
N TYR A 48 -15.54 -14.42 15.59
CA TYR A 48 -15.12 -14.36 16.98
C TYR A 48 -15.85 -13.23 17.75
N GLU A 49 -15.92 -12.02 17.16
CA GLU A 49 -16.59 -10.87 17.80
C GLU A 49 -18.10 -11.09 17.97
N LEU A 50 -18.74 -11.71 16.99
CA LEU A 50 -20.16 -12.07 17.05
C LEU A 50 -20.42 -13.33 17.91
N ASN A 51 -19.36 -14.01 18.34
CA ASN A 51 -19.41 -15.25 19.10
C ASN A 51 -20.27 -16.32 18.40
N VAL A 52 -20.01 -16.52 17.09
CA VAL A 52 -20.72 -17.51 16.26
C VAL A 52 -19.74 -18.51 15.67
N ALA A 53 -20.22 -19.75 15.55
CA ALA A 53 -19.51 -20.86 14.93
C ALA A 53 -20.22 -21.35 13.66
N ILE A 54 -19.58 -22.25 12.93
CA ILE A 54 -20.21 -22.91 11.78
C ILE A 54 -21.46 -23.65 12.23
N GLY A 55 -22.54 -23.45 11.48
CA GLY A 55 -23.85 -24.02 11.74
C GLY A 55 -24.80 -23.07 12.50
N ASP A 56 -24.27 -22.03 13.14
CA ASP A 56 -25.06 -21.02 13.82
C ASP A 56 -25.79 -20.12 12.81
N SER A 57 -26.79 -19.40 13.31
CA SER A 57 -27.55 -18.44 12.51
C SER A 57 -27.22 -17.01 12.90
N VAL A 58 -26.93 -16.18 11.92
CA VAL A 58 -26.75 -14.73 12.07
C VAL A 58 -27.89 -13.99 11.37
N ASN A 59 -28.32 -12.89 11.97
CA ASN A 59 -29.37 -12.03 11.42
C ASN A 59 -28.73 -10.84 10.70
N LEU A 60 -28.94 -10.73 9.41
CA LEU A 60 -28.59 -9.54 8.65
C LEU A 60 -29.73 -8.52 8.71
N LEU A 61 -29.39 -7.32 9.19
CA LEU A 61 -30.30 -6.18 9.27
C LEU A 61 -30.00 -5.26 8.09
N ASN A 62 -30.92 -5.18 7.12
CA ASN A 62 -30.82 -4.19 6.05
C ASN A 62 -31.71 -3.00 6.38
N ILE A 63 -31.08 -1.81 6.53
CA ILE A 63 -31.78 -0.55 6.72
C ILE A 63 -31.84 0.13 5.34
N ASP A 64 -33.04 0.29 4.81
CA ASP A 64 -33.24 1.04 3.55
C ASP A 64 -32.87 2.51 3.77
N GLN A 65 -31.69 2.90 3.29
CA GLN A 65 -31.18 4.26 3.43
C GLN A 65 -31.94 5.30 2.61
N SER A 66 -32.77 4.88 1.65
CA SER A 66 -33.56 5.81 0.82
C SER A 66 -34.69 6.48 1.60
N ASN A 67 -35.08 5.94 2.75
CA ASN A 67 -36.07 6.58 3.63
C ASN A 67 -35.89 6.14 5.11
N PRO A 68 -34.89 6.70 5.83
CA PRO A 68 -34.55 6.27 7.18
C PRO A 68 -35.67 6.49 8.22
N LEU A 69 -36.67 7.30 7.90
CA LEU A 69 -37.80 7.59 8.79
C LEU A 69 -39.00 6.65 8.63
N ILE A 70 -39.05 5.84 7.55
CA ILE A 70 -40.24 5.00 7.22
C ILE A 70 -39.82 3.55 6.93
N GLY A 71 -38.52 3.26 6.83
CA GLY A 71 -38.03 1.94 6.48
C GLY A 71 -38.18 0.95 7.63
N VAL A 72 -39.08 -0.03 7.50
CA VAL A 72 -39.07 -1.19 8.40
C VAL A 72 -37.78 -1.97 8.12
N PRO A 73 -36.90 -2.15 9.13
CA PRO A 73 -35.69 -2.91 8.93
C PRO A 73 -36.02 -4.34 8.54
N ARG A 74 -35.43 -4.83 7.46
CA ARG A 74 -35.57 -6.23 7.06
C ARG A 74 -34.53 -7.06 7.75
N VAL A 75 -34.98 -8.01 8.52
CA VAL A 75 -34.12 -9.00 9.17
C VAL A 75 -34.19 -10.28 8.34
N VAL A 76 -33.08 -10.77 7.90
CA VAL A 76 -32.96 -12.06 7.19
C VAL A 76 -31.94 -12.91 7.93
N ALA A 77 -32.35 -14.12 8.32
CA ALA A 77 -31.46 -15.08 8.96
C ALA A 77 -30.62 -15.81 7.90
N PHE A 78 -29.33 -15.91 8.18
CA PHE A 78 -28.38 -16.67 7.38
C PHE A 78 -27.64 -17.67 8.26
N LYS A 79 -27.38 -18.86 7.71
CA LYS A 79 -26.60 -19.89 8.38
C LYS A 79 -25.11 -19.72 8.05
N VAL A 80 -24.26 -19.74 9.07
CA VAL A 80 -22.80 -19.68 8.90
C VAL A 80 -22.32 -21.03 8.37
N VAL A 81 -21.75 -21.04 7.16
CA VAL A 81 -21.26 -22.26 6.48
C VAL A 81 -19.76 -22.26 6.26
N GLY A 82 -19.09 -21.13 6.48
CA GLY A 82 -17.65 -21.02 6.33
C GLY A 82 -17.06 -19.84 7.08
N ILE A 83 -15.77 -19.94 7.36
CA ILE A 83 -14.96 -18.88 7.97
C ILE A 83 -13.68 -18.76 7.16
N PHE A 84 -13.29 -17.53 6.82
CA PHE A 84 -12.05 -17.21 6.11
C PHE A 84 -11.14 -16.32 6.97
N SER A 85 -9.82 -16.35 6.68
CA SER A 85 -8.85 -15.43 7.27
C SER A 85 -7.80 -15.02 6.26
N VAL A 86 -7.73 -13.73 5.97
CA VAL A 86 -6.77 -13.12 5.06
C VAL A 86 -5.65 -12.41 5.83
N GLY A 87 -5.81 -12.23 7.15
CA GLY A 87 -4.87 -11.53 8.02
C GLY A 87 -4.94 -10.00 7.89
N SER A 88 -6.13 -9.45 7.62
CA SER A 88 -6.31 -8.01 7.41
C SER A 88 -7.65 -7.50 7.96
N GLU A 89 -7.90 -6.18 7.85
CA GLU A 89 -9.20 -5.57 8.22
C GLU A 89 -10.40 -6.22 7.52
N VAL A 90 -10.19 -6.93 6.43
CA VAL A 90 -11.24 -7.68 5.72
C VAL A 90 -11.87 -8.73 6.64
N ASP A 91 -11.08 -9.39 7.49
CA ASP A 91 -11.55 -10.44 8.40
C ASP A 91 -12.51 -9.91 9.47
N GLN A 92 -12.42 -8.61 9.77
CA GLN A 92 -13.28 -7.97 10.77
C GLN A 92 -14.58 -7.39 10.19
N ASN A 93 -14.57 -7.02 8.92
CA ASN A 93 -15.61 -6.15 8.38
C ASN A 93 -16.38 -6.78 7.19
N TYR A 94 -15.96 -7.94 6.68
CA TYR A 94 -16.57 -8.53 5.49
C TYR A 94 -17.33 -9.81 5.77
N ALA A 95 -18.46 -9.95 5.07
CA ALA A 95 -19.24 -11.16 5.01
C ALA A 95 -19.64 -11.47 3.56
N LEU A 96 -19.61 -12.74 3.17
CA LEU A 96 -19.98 -13.20 1.84
C LEU A 96 -21.32 -13.93 1.90
N ILE A 97 -22.18 -13.64 0.94
CA ILE A 97 -23.44 -14.36 0.67
C ILE A 97 -23.54 -14.68 -0.81
N SER A 98 -24.42 -15.58 -1.20
CA SER A 98 -24.62 -15.82 -2.63
C SER A 98 -25.14 -14.58 -3.35
N SER A 99 -24.76 -14.37 -4.62
CA SER A 99 -25.24 -13.28 -5.46
C SER A 99 -26.76 -13.22 -5.53
N ASN A 100 -27.42 -14.39 -5.58
CA ASN A 100 -28.87 -14.48 -5.57
C ASN A 100 -29.50 -13.97 -4.26
N SER A 101 -28.91 -14.34 -3.12
CA SER A 101 -29.35 -13.88 -1.80
C SER A 101 -29.11 -12.37 -1.61
N PHE A 102 -27.99 -11.87 -2.13
CA PHE A 102 -27.67 -10.45 -2.13
C PHE A 102 -28.70 -9.61 -2.89
N LEU A 103 -29.09 -10.05 -4.09
CA LEU A 103 -30.11 -9.40 -4.90
C LEU A 103 -31.49 -9.36 -4.21
N LYS A 104 -31.85 -10.43 -3.53
CA LYS A 104 -33.10 -10.51 -2.74
C LYS A 104 -33.07 -9.60 -1.52
N LEU A 105 -31.89 -9.44 -0.88
CA LEU A 105 -31.70 -8.64 0.32
C LEU A 105 -31.82 -7.14 -0.01
N ILE A 106 -31.15 -6.67 -1.06
CA ILE A 106 -31.00 -5.22 -1.34
C ILE A 106 -32.15 -4.68 -2.17
N LYS A 107 -32.86 -5.50 -2.96
CA LYS A 107 -33.87 -5.02 -3.94
C LYS A 107 -33.39 -3.75 -4.66
N PRO A 108 -32.42 -3.84 -5.54
CA PRO A 108 -31.72 -2.69 -6.07
C PRO A 108 -32.66 -1.78 -6.83
N LYS A 109 -33.02 -0.65 -6.24
CA LYS A 109 -33.70 0.45 -6.94
C LYS A 109 -32.69 1.31 -7.73
N ASN A 110 -31.44 1.35 -7.28
CA ASN A 110 -30.41 2.29 -7.76
C ASN A 110 -29.22 1.62 -8.42
N GLY A 111 -29.37 0.35 -8.85
CA GLY A 111 -28.27 -0.39 -9.48
C GLY A 111 -27.41 -1.17 -8.48
N ILE A 112 -26.57 -2.03 -9.04
CA ILE A 112 -25.62 -2.88 -8.33
C ILE A 112 -24.23 -2.40 -8.68
N GLY A 113 -23.31 -2.39 -7.71
CA GLY A 113 -21.91 -2.18 -7.99
C GLY A 113 -21.29 -3.44 -8.58
N LEU A 114 -20.49 -3.29 -9.62
CA LEU A 114 -19.66 -4.34 -10.18
C LEU A 114 -18.21 -4.11 -9.71
N GLU A 115 -17.58 -5.15 -9.26
CA GLU A 115 -16.15 -5.15 -8.96
C GLU A 115 -15.37 -5.68 -10.15
N LEU A 116 -14.33 -4.97 -10.56
CA LEU A 116 -13.48 -5.32 -11.68
C LEU A 116 -12.05 -5.56 -11.18
N LYS A 117 -11.52 -6.75 -11.43
CA LYS A 117 -10.11 -7.07 -11.20
C LYS A 117 -9.29 -6.68 -12.42
N VAL A 118 -8.25 -5.91 -12.22
CA VAL A 118 -7.32 -5.48 -13.29
C VAL A 118 -5.95 -6.09 -13.06
N GLN A 119 -5.23 -6.41 -14.14
CA GLN A 119 -3.90 -6.99 -14.06
C GLN A 119 -2.88 -6.01 -13.46
N ASN A 120 -2.94 -4.74 -13.87
CA ASN A 120 -2.09 -3.70 -13.33
C ASN A 120 -2.90 -2.80 -12.39
N VAL A 121 -2.68 -2.99 -11.10
CA VAL A 121 -3.40 -2.26 -10.04
C VAL A 121 -3.16 -0.75 -10.12
N LEU A 122 -1.96 -0.32 -10.52
CA LEU A 122 -1.62 1.10 -10.64
C LEU A 122 -2.37 1.81 -11.78
N GLU A 123 -2.84 1.08 -12.77
CA GLU A 123 -3.61 1.59 -13.91
C GLU A 123 -5.13 1.46 -13.73
N ALA A 124 -5.59 0.92 -12.60
CA ALA A 124 -7.00 0.64 -12.33
C ALA A 124 -7.91 1.85 -12.61
N ARG A 125 -7.49 3.04 -12.20
CA ARG A 125 -8.22 4.29 -12.44
C ARG A 125 -8.37 4.61 -13.94
N ASN A 126 -7.30 4.46 -14.72
CA ASN A 126 -7.31 4.76 -16.15
C ASN A 126 -8.14 3.74 -16.92
N ILE A 127 -8.00 2.46 -16.57
CA ILE A 127 -8.78 1.37 -17.15
C ILE A 127 -10.27 1.56 -16.84
N GLY A 128 -10.63 1.84 -15.60
CA GLY A 128 -12.02 2.09 -15.20
C GLY A 128 -12.64 3.28 -15.93
N ARG A 129 -11.89 4.37 -16.10
CA ARG A 129 -12.34 5.54 -16.87
C ARG A 129 -12.57 5.19 -18.33
N ALA A 130 -11.64 4.46 -18.96
CA ALA A 130 -11.79 4.02 -20.34
C ALA A 130 -12.98 3.07 -20.54
N ILE A 131 -13.32 2.25 -19.54
CA ILE A 131 -14.52 1.40 -19.58
C ILE A 131 -15.79 2.27 -19.54
N ILE A 132 -15.86 3.25 -18.62
CA ILE A 132 -17.01 4.14 -18.50
C ILE A 132 -17.23 4.95 -19.78
N GLU A 133 -16.16 5.46 -20.39
CA GLU A 133 -16.24 6.20 -21.67
C GLU A 133 -16.78 5.35 -22.82
N LYS A 134 -16.57 4.04 -22.79
CA LYS A 134 -17.08 3.09 -23.78
C LYS A 134 -18.52 2.65 -23.49
N LEU A 135 -18.96 2.77 -22.24
CA LEU A 135 -20.33 2.49 -21.86
C LEU A 135 -21.18 3.72 -22.25
N ASP A 136 -21.79 3.69 -23.43
CA ASP A 136 -22.70 4.75 -23.90
C ASP A 136 -24.01 4.71 -23.10
N THR A 137 -23.94 5.12 -21.82
CA THR A 137 -25.06 5.05 -20.89
C THR A 137 -25.52 6.45 -20.49
N THR A 138 -26.83 6.66 -20.54
CA THR A 138 -27.51 7.84 -20.00
C THR A 138 -27.53 7.82 -18.44
N ASN A 139 -27.11 6.74 -17.81
CA ASN A 139 -27.18 6.54 -16.38
C ASN A 139 -25.88 7.00 -15.72
N TYR A 140 -26.02 7.63 -14.56
CA TYR A 140 -24.88 8.03 -13.75
C TYR A 140 -24.16 6.80 -13.18
N ILE A 141 -22.93 6.54 -13.65
CA ILE A 141 -22.06 5.48 -13.14
C ILE A 141 -21.01 6.11 -12.23
N LYS A 142 -21.03 5.77 -10.96
CA LYS A 142 -19.99 6.15 -10.01
C LYS A 142 -18.90 5.09 -10.03
N MET A 143 -17.69 5.49 -10.40
CA MET A 143 -16.51 4.65 -10.28
C MET A 143 -15.77 4.95 -8.96
N THR A 144 -15.42 3.91 -8.26
CA THR A 144 -14.52 4.01 -7.09
C THR A 144 -13.35 3.05 -7.34
N SER A 145 -12.15 3.56 -7.30
CA SER A 145 -10.94 2.75 -7.42
C SER A 145 -10.25 2.65 -6.07
N TRP A 146 -9.45 1.63 -5.87
CA TRP A 146 -8.76 1.33 -4.62
C TRP A 146 -7.90 2.52 -4.11
N ASP A 147 -7.30 3.27 -5.03
CA ASP A 147 -6.51 4.46 -4.70
C ASP A 147 -7.34 5.63 -4.14
N GLN A 148 -8.66 5.64 -4.38
CA GLN A 148 -9.58 6.60 -3.76
C GLN A 148 -9.98 6.16 -2.35
N SER A 149 -10.19 4.86 -2.16
CA SER A 149 -10.54 4.28 -0.85
C SER A 149 -9.38 4.43 0.15
N TYR A 150 -8.16 4.22 -0.33
CA TYR A 150 -6.93 4.37 0.46
C TYR A 150 -6.18 5.68 0.21
N GLY A 151 -6.88 6.71 -0.29
CA GLY A 151 -6.28 7.99 -0.70
C GLY A 151 -5.50 8.70 0.40
N GLY A 152 -5.86 8.52 1.67
CA GLY A 152 -5.13 9.04 2.83
C GLY A 152 -3.74 8.41 2.95
N LEU A 153 -3.66 7.09 2.83
CA LEU A 153 -2.41 6.34 2.87
C LEU A 153 -1.47 6.73 1.71
N PHE A 154 -2.04 6.83 0.49
CA PHE A 154 -1.26 7.24 -0.68
C PHE A 154 -0.67 8.64 -0.56
N ARG A 155 -1.44 9.59 -0.02
CA ARG A 155 -0.94 10.94 0.25
C ARG A 155 0.15 10.93 1.31
N ALA A 156 0.01 10.13 2.36
CA ALA A 156 1.03 9.99 3.39
C ALA A 156 2.36 9.46 2.81
N VAL A 157 2.31 8.38 2.02
CA VAL A 157 3.49 7.82 1.33
C VAL A 157 4.09 8.81 0.34
N GLN A 158 3.26 9.58 -0.38
CA GLN A 158 3.74 10.59 -1.31
C GLN A 158 4.42 11.75 -0.58
N LEU A 159 3.87 12.21 0.54
CA LEU A 159 4.49 13.22 1.39
C LEU A 159 5.82 12.74 1.97
N GLU A 160 5.88 11.49 2.43
CA GLU A 160 7.12 10.86 2.91
C GLU A 160 8.20 10.87 1.82
N LYS A 161 7.87 10.44 0.59
CA LYS A 161 8.80 10.50 -0.55
C LYS A 161 9.32 11.92 -0.82
N ILE A 162 8.44 12.92 -0.76
CA ILE A 162 8.82 14.32 -0.96
C ILE A 162 9.77 14.78 0.16
N MET A 163 9.47 14.45 1.42
CA MET A 163 10.32 14.81 2.56
C MET A 163 11.70 14.15 2.47
N VAL A 164 11.75 12.85 2.16
CA VAL A 164 13.02 12.13 1.96
C VAL A 164 13.80 12.71 0.79
N SER A 165 13.16 13.03 -0.32
CA SER A 165 13.79 13.66 -1.48
C SER A 165 14.37 15.04 -1.13
N LEU A 166 13.66 15.82 -0.34
CA LEU A 166 14.11 17.14 0.12
C LEU A 166 15.35 17.00 1.05
N LEU A 167 15.31 16.06 1.99
CA LEU A 167 16.46 15.78 2.86
C LEU A 167 17.67 15.32 2.05
N MET A 168 17.49 14.43 1.08
CA MET A 168 18.55 13.96 0.19
C MET A 168 19.14 15.11 -0.64
N SER A 169 18.29 16.02 -1.14
CA SER A 169 18.77 17.20 -1.89
C SER A 169 19.58 18.14 -1.01
N LEU A 170 19.21 18.30 0.27
CA LEU A 170 19.97 19.10 1.23
C LEU A 170 21.34 18.48 1.53
N ILE A 171 21.40 17.18 1.72
CA ILE A 171 22.66 16.44 1.93
C ILE A 171 23.56 16.61 0.69
N LEU A 172 23.00 16.48 -0.51
CA LEU A 172 23.74 16.68 -1.76
C LEU A 172 24.31 18.11 -1.85
N LEU A 173 23.51 19.11 -1.48
CA LEU A 173 23.93 20.51 -1.49
C LEU A 173 25.12 20.73 -0.52
N VAL A 174 25.03 20.19 0.70
CA VAL A 174 26.14 20.25 1.68
C VAL A 174 27.38 19.55 1.14
N ALA A 175 27.24 18.41 0.48
CA ALA A 175 28.35 17.67 -0.12
C ALA A 175 29.02 18.51 -1.24
N ILE A 176 28.25 19.17 -2.08
CA ILE A 176 28.77 20.08 -3.14
C ILE A 176 29.55 21.26 -2.52
N LEU A 177 28.97 21.89 -1.50
CA LEU A 177 29.66 23.01 -0.82
C LEU A 177 30.97 22.56 -0.16
N SER A 178 30.96 21.40 0.49
CA SER A 178 32.16 20.78 1.11
C SER A 178 33.22 20.49 0.06
N LEU A 179 32.83 19.98 -1.09
CA LEU A 179 33.74 19.72 -2.21
C LEU A 179 34.36 21.02 -2.74
N LEU A 180 33.55 22.06 -2.93
CA LEU A 180 34.04 23.39 -3.36
C LEU A 180 35.06 23.98 -2.36
N MET A 181 34.79 23.85 -1.07
CA MET A 181 35.72 24.31 -0.04
C MET A 181 37.01 23.51 -0.05
N SER A 182 36.94 22.19 -0.23
CA SER A 182 38.12 21.31 -0.31
C SER A 182 39.00 21.65 -1.51
N VAL A 183 38.40 21.89 -2.68
CA VAL A 183 39.12 22.30 -3.90
C VAL A 183 39.82 23.66 -3.69
N ASN A 184 39.11 24.61 -3.11
CA ASN A 184 39.67 25.93 -2.83
C ASN A 184 40.86 25.86 -1.89
N ASN A 185 40.74 25.03 -0.87
CA ASN A 185 41.82 24.79 0.10
C ASN A 185 43.03 24.10 -0.56
N LEU A 186 42.77 23.10 -1.40
CA LEU A 186 43.80 22.37 -2.14
C LEU A 186 44.61 23.31 -3.06
N VAL A 187 43.91 24.20 -3.81
CA VAL A 187 44.54 25.18 -4.69
C VAL A 187 45.41 26.15 -3.87
N LYS A 188 44.92 26.68 -2.74
CA LYS A 188 45.68 27.57 -1.85
C LYS A 188 46.91 26.93 -1.26
N THR A 189 46.77 25.68 -0.82
CA THR A 189 47.92 24.95 -0.19
C THR A 189 49.03 24.69 -1.20
N ASN A 190 48.70 24.45 -2.47
CA ASN A 190 49.69 24.19 -3.53
C ASN A 190 49.99 25.41 -4.43
N GLU A 191 49.75 26.59 -3.94
CA GLU A 191 49.95 27.84 -4.71
C GLU A 191 51.40 28.04 -5.21
N LYS A 192 52.37 27.66 -4.38
CA LYS A 192 53.79 27.70 -4.71
C LYS A 192 54.17 26.72 -5.82
N GLU A 193 53.64 25.51 -5.76
CA GLU A 193 53.88 24.46 -6.76
C GLU A 193 53.23 24.81 -8.11
N ILE A 194 52.04 25.40 -8.04
CA ILE A 194 51.35 25.95 -9.23
C ILE A 194 52.16 27.06 -9.88
N ALA A 195 52.76 27.94 -9.08
CA ALA A 195 53.63 29.02 -9.60
C ALA A 195 54.89 28.44 -10.27
N ILE A 196 55.51 27.43 -9.72
CA ILE A 196 56.69 26.76 -10.33
C ILE A 196 56.28 26.09 -11.65
N LEU A 197 55.16 25.38 -11.72
CA LEU A 197 54.69 24.75 -12.94
C LEU A 197 54.45 25.80 -14.06
N ARG A 198 53.94 26.95 -13.69
CA ARG A 198 53.76 28.09 -14.63
C ARG A 198 55.07 28.67 -15.17
N THR A 199 56.08 28.72 -14.36
CA THR A 199 57.43 29.21 -14.80
C THR A 199 58.10 28.26 -15.77
N ILE A 200 57.81 26.93 -15.65
CA ILE A 200 58.31 25.87 -16.53
C ILE A 200 57.54 25.84 -17.87
N GLY A 201 56.40 26.57 -17.97
CA GLY A 201 55.64 26.70 -19.25
C GLY A 201 54.32 25.93 -19.32
N TYR A 202 53.85 25.39 -18.21
CA TYR A 202 52.51 24.74 -18.18
C TYR A 202 51.40 25.80 -18.41
N SER A 203 50.44 25.48 -19.26
CA SER A 203 49.27 26.32 -19.49
C SER A 203 48.30 26.28 -18.32
N LYS A 204 47.40 27.26 -18.23
CA LYS A 204 46.33 27.27 -17.21
C LYS A 204 45.46 26.02 -17.29
N TRP A 205 45.20 25.54 -18.50
CA TRP A 205 44.37 24.36 -18.75
C TRP A 205 45.04 23.07 -18.29
N ASP A 206 46.35 22.95 -18.44
CA ASP A 206 47.08 21.76 -17.97
C ASP A 206 47.01 21.63 -16.46
N ILE A 207 47.21 22.76 -15.75
CA ILE A 207 47.11 22.80 -14.28
C ILE A 207 45.68 22.49 -13.82
N GLN A 208 44.66 23.10 -14.43
CA GLN A 208 43.28 22.82 -14.11
C GLN A 208 42.93 21.34 -14.36
N SER A 209 43.44 20.76 -15.45
CA SER A 209 43.21 19.36 -15.77
C SER A 209 43.73 18.40 -14.70
N ILE A 210 44.87 18.69 -14.09
CA ILE A 210 45.43 17.90 -12.97
C ILE A 210 44.47 17.89 -11.79
N PHE A 211 43.96 19.08 -11.40
CA PHE A 211 43.01 19.16 -10.27
C PHE A 211 41.67 18.50 -10.59
N ILE A 212 41.17 18.64 -11.82
CA ILE A 212 39.94 17.97 -12.24
C ILE A 212 40.10 16.45 -12.22
N GLN A 213 41.23 15.92 -12.72
CA GLN A 213 41.51 14.49 -12.68
C GLN A 213 41.58 13.95 -11.25
N LEU A 214 42.21 14.70 -10.32
CA LEU A 214 42.27 14.33 -8.91
C LEU A 214 40.86 14.24 -8.29
N ILE A 215 40.03 15.26 -8.52
CA ILE A 215 38.66 15.30 -8.02
C ILE A 215 37.82 14.17 -8.61
N LEU A 216 37.93 13.91 -9.90
CA LEU A 216 37.24 12.82 -10.58
C LEU A 216 37.65 11.47 -10.01
N THR A 217 38.93 11.25 -9.77
CA THR A 217 39.43 9.99 -9.19
C THR A 217 38.83 9.79 -7.80
N ILE A 218 38.89 10.79 -6.92
CA ILE A 218 38.30 10.70 -5.58
C ILE A 218 36.78 10.49 -5.67
N GLY A 219 36.11 11.20 -6.58
CA GLY A 219 34.67 11.07 -6.81
C GLY A 219 34.26 9.64 -7.27
N ILE A 220 34.98 9.05 -8.19
CA ILE A 220 34.74 7.67 -8.67
C ILE A 220 34.87 6.67 -7.52
N PHE A 221 35.96 6.78 -6.72
CA PHE A 221 36.13 5.93 -5.54
C PHE A 221 34.99 6.15 -4.52
N GLY A 222 34.60 7.41 -4.27
CA GLY A 222 33.49 7.74 -3.39
C GLY A 222 32.16 7.11 -3.85
N ILE A 223 31.84 7.20 -5.13
CA ILE A 223 30.64 6.57 -5.72
C ILE A 223 30.72 5.05 -5.59
N PHE A 224 31.85 4.44 -5.89
CA PHE A 224 32.03 2.99 -5.80
C PHE A 224 31.80 2.48 -4.37
N PHE A 225 32.50 3.05 -3.39
CA PHE A 225 32.34 2.64 -2.01
C PHE A 225 30.95 3.01 -1.44
N GLY A 226 30.41 4.17 -1.81
CA GLY A 226 29.05 4.57 -1.42
C GLY A 226 27.98 3.61 -1.90
N ASN A 227 28.04 3.19 -3.17
CA ASN A 227 27.12 2.19 -3.71
C ASN A 227 27.29 0.83 -3.04
N LEU A 228 28.52 0.38 -2.81
CA LEU A 228 28.79 -0.91 -2.18
C LEU A 228 28.26 -0.96 -0.75
N LEU A 229 28.52 0.08 0.04
CA LEU A 229 27.99 0.21 1.40
C LEU A 229 26.48 0.34 1.42
N GLY A 230 25.91 1.16 0.53
CA GLY A 230 24.48 1.34 0.42
C GLY A 230 23.75 0.05 0.06
N PHE A 231 24.26 -0.72 -0.89
CA PHE A 231 23.71 -2.02 -1.26
C PHE A 231 23.81 -3.03 -0.13
N PHE A 232 24.97 -3.09 0.56
CA PHE A 232 25.15 -3.99 1.70
C PHE A 232 24.18 -3.68 2.84
N LEU A 233 24.02 -2.41 3.21
CA LEU A 233 23.07 -1.97 4.23
C LEU A 233 21.62 -2.24 3.82
N ALA A 234 21.26 -1.98 2.57
CA ALA A 234 19.91 -2.23 2.07
C ALA A 234 19.56 -3.73 2.07
N SER A 235 20.55 -4.60 1.72
CA SER A 235 20.34 -6.06 1.71
C SER A 235 20.16 -6.65 3.10
N ASN A 236 20.76 -6.03 4.13
CA ASN A 236 20.76 -6.52 5.51
C ASN A 236 20.06 -5.55 6.46
N ILE A 237 19.07 -4.80 5.97
CA ILE A 237 18.41 -3.74 6.74
C ILE A 237 17.78 -4.26 8.02
N THR A 238 17.16 -5.45 7.97
CA THR A 238 16.51 -6.06 9.15
C THR A 238 17.53 -6.42 10.24
N GLU A 239 18.65 -7.02 9.85
CA GLU A 239 19.72 -7.35 10.81
C GLU A 239 20.34 -6.09 11.39
N PHE A 240 20.55 -5.07 10.57
CA PHE A 240 21.07 -3.79 11.00
C PHE A 240 20.11 -3.07 11.96
N LEU A 241 18.80 -3.09 11.71
CA LEU A 241 17.79 -2.55 12.61
C LEU A 241 17.75 -3.32 13.94
N ASN A 242 17.85 -4.64 13.92
CA ASN A 242 17.92 -5.47 15.11
C ASN A 242 19.16 -5.16 15.95
N PHE A 243 20.30 -4.95 15.31
CA PHE A 243 21.53 -4.54 15.98
C PHE A 243 21.39 -3.17 16.65
N LEU A 244 20.82 -2.19 15.94
CA LEU A 244 20.54 -0.87 16.49
C LEU A 244 19.55 -0.93 17.66
N SER A 245 18.49 -1.74 17.54
CA SER A 245 17.50 -1.90 18.60
C SER A 245 18.10 -2.46 19.89
N GLN A 246 19.06 -3.38 19.78
CA GLN A 246 19.80 -3.91 20.92
C GLN A 246 20.70 -2.85 21.58
N ILE A 247 21.36 -1.99 20.79
CA ILE A 247 22.25 -0.94 21.34
C ILE A 247 21.44 0.16 22.04
N PHE A 248 20.33 0.59 21.43
CA PHE A 248 19.54 1.69 21.95
C PHE A 248 18.41 1.24 22.88
N ASN A 249 18.24 -0.07 23.07
CA ASN A 249 17.18 -0.66 23.89
C ASN A 249 15.76 -0.19 23.50
N ILE A 250 15.52 0.03 22.22
CA ILE A 250 14.26 0.48 21.62
C ILE A 250 13.80 -0.62 20.68
N SER A 251 12.63 -1.22 20.93
CA SER A 251 12.00 -2.17 20.01
C SER A 251 11.44 -1.42 18.80
N MET A 252 12.22 -1.31 17.73
CA MET A 252 11.78 -0.64 16.48
C MET A 252 10.88 -1.53 15.59
N LEU A 253 10.85 -2.83 15.81
CA LEU A 253 10.14 -3.79 14.97
C LEU A 253 8.77 -4.23 15.51
N ASP A 254 8.49 -4.04 16.80
CA ASP A 254 7.21 -4.44 17.40
C ASP A 254 6.00 -3.62 16.92
N VAL A 255 6.22 -2.53 16.20
CA VAL A 255 5.15 -1.64 15.70
C VAL A 255 4.53 -2.16 14.38
N TYR A 256 5.14 -3.13 13.70
CA TYR A 256 4.68 -3.60 12.39
C TYR A 256 3.93 -4.94 12.42
N TYR A 257 3.74 -5.55 13.59
CA TYR A 257 3.08 -6.84 13.75
C TYR A 257 1.87 -6.81 14.70
N LEU A 258 1.21 -5.64 14.81
CA LEU A 258 -0.10 -5.51 15.51
C LEU A 258 -1.19 -5.16 14.52
#